data_ba882ff4826db81c7d0e1713d464b390
#
_entry.id   ba882ff4826db81c7d0e1713d464b390
#
_cell.length_a   1.000
_cell.length_b   1.000
_cell.length_c   1.000
_cell.angle_alpha   90.00
_cell.angle_beta   90.00
_cell.angle_gamma   90.00
#
_symmetry.space_group_name_H-M   'P 1'
#
loop_
_entity.id
_entity.type
_entity.pdbx_description
1 polymer ?
#
loop_
_entity_poly.entity_id
_entity_poly.type
_entity_poly.pdbx_seq_one_letter_code
_entity_poly.pdbx_strand_id
1 'polypeptide(L)'
;AGLEGSRFGIAMGQRLDLDLELAGEGAWPVLASREGSKERTGLILATPGATIEKIPALGEADAPAFDIDLSQELKLRASDGLPSRAPQRSHMVMLGGSMQPYVWTINGAVWGQHRPVTARRGERIVLSFHNMSMMGHPMHLHGHVFQVVGLNGRAVTGAQRDTVYVPPMSMVDVALDAGEAARWMLHCHHMPHLETGMMTEFAVSA
;
A
#
# COMPACT_ATOMS: atom_id res chain seq x y z
N ALA A 1 17.18 7.00 5.63
CA ALA A 1 16.77 7.19 7.02
C ALA A 1 15.37 6.64 7.19
N GLY A 2 15.14 5.90 8.27
CA GLY A 2 13.83 5.38 8.62
C GLY A 2 12.88 6.51 9.07
N LEU A 3 11.60 6.22 9.15
CA LEU A 3 10.60 7.07 9.77
C LEU A 3 10.56 6.74 11.27
N GLU A 4 10.77 7.74 12.13
CA GLU A 4 10.68 7.58 13.59
C GLU A 4 9.31 8.02 14.10
N GLY A 5 8.78 7.30 15.08
CA GLY A 5 7.50 7.61 15.70
C GLY A 5 6.98 6.46 16.56
N SER A 6 5.86 6.70 17.24
CA SER A 6 5.16 5.70 18.05
C SER A 6 3.87 5.17 17.39
N ARG A 7 3.50 5.69 16.23
CA ARG A 7 2.32 5.29 15.49
C ARG A 7 2.59 5.38 14.00
N PHE A 8 2.28 4.30 13.31
CA PHE A 8 2.46 4.17 11.86
C PHE A 8 1.18 3.65 11.24
N GLY A 9 0.79 4.25 10.11
CA GLY A 9 -0.29 3.76 9.30
C GLY A 9 0.15 2.55 8.48
N ILE A 10 -0.73 1.57 8.32
CA ILE A 10 -0.53 0.40 7.47
C ILE A 10 -1.85 -0.01 6.83
N ALA A 11 -1.93 0.01 5.52
CA ALA A 11 -3.09 -0.44 4.80
C ALA A 11 -3.08 -1.96 4.60
N MET A 12 -4.23 -2.53 4.27
CA MET A 12 -4.34 -3.97 3.99
C MET A 12 -3.34 -4.41 2.92
N GLY A 13 -2.63 -5.49 3.19
CA GLY A 13 -1.59 -6.04 2.31
C GLY A 13 -0.24 -5.31 2.38
N GLN A 14 -0.13 -4.14 3.01
CA GLN A 14 1.17 -3.50 3.23
C GLN A 14 1.95 -4.21 4.34
N ARG A 15 3.27 -4.08 4.31
CA ARG A 15 4.20 -4.50 5.35
C ARG A 15 5.09 -3.33 5.75
N LEU A 16 5.41 -3.28 7.03
CA LEU A 16 6.38 -2.35 7.62
C LEU A 16 7.35 -3.16 8.47
N ASP A 17 8.63 -2.97 8.24
CA ASP A 17 9.67 -3.44 9.14
C ASP A 17 9.90 -2.36 10.19
N LEU A 18 9.81 -2.76 11.47
CA LEU A 18 9.98 -1.87 12.60
C LEU A 18 11.27 -2.23 13.34
N ASP A 19 12.15 -1.26 13.46
CA ASP A 19 13.31 -1.33 14.36
C ASP A 19 12.92 -0.72 15.69
N LEU A 20 13.02 -1.52 16.76
CA LEU A 20 12.57 -1.16 18.09
C LEU A 20 13.73 -1.22 19.08
N GLU A 21 14.06 -0.10 19.68
CA GLU A 21 14.99 -0.04 20.79
C GLU A 21 14.21 -0.04 22.11
N LEU A 22 14.33 -1.13 22.88
CA LEU A 22 13.65 -1.30 24.15
C LEU A 22 14.59 -0.85 25.28
N ALA A 23 14.21 0.19 25.99
CA ALA A 23 15.01 0.73 27.08
C ALA A 23 14.74 0.00 28.41
N GLY A 24 15.78 -0.68 28.94
CA GLY A 24 15.73 -1.31 30.27
C GLY A 24 14.88 -2.59 30.33
N GLU A 25 14.39 -2.91 31.54
CA GLU A 25 13.50 -4.05 31.78
C GLU A 25 12.05 -3.60 31.82
N GLY A 26 11.14 -4.44 31.30
CA GLY A 26 9.72 -4.10 31.27
C GLY A 26 8.89 -4.89 30.24
N ALA A 27 7.69 -4.41 29.98
CA ALA A 27 6.76 -4.95 28.99
C ALA A 27 6.21 -3.83 28.10
N TRP A 28 6.39 -3.96 26.79
CA TRP A 28 6.02 -2.94 25.79
C TRP A 28 4.98 -3.52 24.82
N PRO A 29 3.77 -2.95 24.78
CA PRO A 29 2.76 -3.37 23.83
C PRO A 29 3.05 -2.83 22.42
N VAL A 30 2.94 -3.70 21.42
CA VAL A 30 2.87 -3.34 20.00
C VAL A 30 1.47 -3.64 19.52
N LEU A 31 0.68 -2.58 19.28
CA LEU A 31 -0.75 -2.69 19.03
C LEU A 31 -1.10 -2.32 17.59
N ALA A 32 -1.92 -3.13 16.96
CA ALA A 32 -2.63 -2.82 15.73
C ALA A 32 -4.03 -2.32 16.08
N SER A 33 -4.33 -1.08 15.73
CA SER A 33 -5.63 -0.44 15.94
C SER A 33 -6.38 -0.31 14.62
N ARG A 34 -7.66 -0.67 14.61
CA ARG A 34 -8.51 -0.55 13.42
C ARG A 34 -8.96 0.90 13.25
N GLU A 35 -8.71 1.44 12.05
CA GLU A 35 -9.15 2.79 11.68
C GLU A 35 -10.65 3.00 11.92
N GLY A 36 -11.02 4.16 12.46
CA GLY A 36 -12.40 4.54 12.76
C GLY A 36 -13.09 3.65 13.80
N SER A 37 -12.34 2.95 14.63
CA SER A 37 -12.84 2.02 15.63
C SER A 37 -11.97 2.02 16.88
N LYS A 38 -12.53 1.59 18.00
CA LYS A 38 -11.79 1.33 19.25
C LYS A 38 -11.11 -0.03 19.27
N GLU A 39 -11.41 -0.90 18.31
CA GLU A 39 -10.87 -2.26 18.26
C GLU A 39 -9.37 -2.24 18.03
N ARG A 40 -8.69 -3.04 18.82
CA ARG A 40 -7.23 -3.23 18.74
C ARG A 40 -6.84 -4.66 19.10
N THR A 41 -5.73 -5.10 18.53
CA THR A 41 -5.06 -6.35 18.88
C THR A 41 -3.55 -6.12 18.85
N GLY A 42 -2.75 -7.10 19.21
CA GLY A 42 -1.31 -6.95 19.13
C GLY A 42 -0.56 -7.99 19.94
N LEU A 43 0.67 -7.67 20.25
CA LEU A 43 1.57 -8.48 21.06
C LEU A 43 2.25 -7.60 22.12
N ILE A 44 2.84 -8.24 23.11
CA ILE A 44 3.63 -7.58 24.14
C ILE A 44 5.06 -8.12 24.06
N LEU A 45 6.01 -7.23 23.84
CA LEU A 45 7.43 -7.51 23.99
C LEU A 45 7.77 -7.34 25.46
N ALA A 46 8.38 -8.36 26.09
CA ALA A 46 8.69 -8.30 27.52
C ALA A 46 10.06 -8.90 27.80
N THR A 47 10.78 -8.30 28.75
CA THR A 47 12.00 -8.91 29.29
C THR A 47 11.66 -10.06 30.23
N PRO A 48 12.57 -11.02 30.45
CA PRO A 48 12.36 -12.11 31.41
C PRO A 48 12.00 -11.57 32.81
N GLY A 49 10.91 -12.07 33.38
CA GLY A 49 10.44 -11.67 34.71
C GLY A 49 9.59 -10.39 34.76
N ALA A 50 9.38 -9.70 33.67
CA ALA A 50 8.49 -8.53 33.63
C ALA A 50 7.03 -8.91 33.88
N THR A 51 6.32 -8.06 34.61
CA THR A 51 4.86 -8.20 34.78
C THR A 51 4.14 -7.78 33.51
N ILE A 52 3.32 -8.69 32.97
CA ILE A 52 2.54 -8.43 31.76
C ILE A 52 1.09 -8.15 32.18
N GLU A 53 0.65 -6.91 31.99
CA GLU A 53 -0.73 -6.54 32.24
C GLU A 53 -1.62 -6.87 31.03
N LYS A 54 -2.88 -7.26 31.31
CA LYS A 54 -3.87 -7.50 30.26
C LYS A 54 -4.30 -6.19 29.64
N ILE A 55 -4.07 -6.05 28.32
CA ILE A 55 -4.51 -4.90 27.55
C ILE A 55 -5.92 -5.17 27.03
N PRO A 56 -6.89 -4.26 27.27
CA PRO A 56 -8.24 -4.38 26.71
C PRO A 56 -8.24 -4.39 25.19
N ALA A 57 -9.09 -5.23 24.58
CA ALA A 57 -9.29 -5.28 23.13
C ALA A 57 -9.92 -4.00 22.56
N LEU A 58 -10.52 -3.18 23.39
CA LEU A 58 -11.06 -1.88 23.04
C LEU A 58 -10.19 -0.76 23.63
N GLY A 59 -9.81 0.20 22.81
CA GLY A 59 -9.15 1.43 23.25
C GLY A 59 -10.14 2.45 23.84
N GLU A 60 -9.62 3.54 24.35
CA GLU A 60 -10.44 4.62 24.92
C GLU A 60 -11.14 5.46 23.85
N ALA A 61 -10.46 5.67 22.71
CA ALA A 61 -10.95 6.43 21.57
C ALA A 61 -10.78 5.66 20.27
N ASP A 62 -11.51 6.06 19.25
CA ASP A 62 -11.38 5.52 17.90
C ASP A 62 -10.00 5.84 17.32
N ALA A 63 -9.41 4.89 16.58
CA ALA A 63 -8.17 5.12 15.88
C ALA A 63 -8.38 6.14 14.75
N PRO A 64 -7.44 7.09 14.55
CA PRO A 64 -7.56 8.12 13.53
C PRO A 64 -7.51 7.53 12.12
N ALA A 65 -7.93 8.35 11.14
CA ALA A 65 -7.81 8.03 9.73
C ALA A 65 -6.35 7.75 9.33
N PHE A 66 -6.21 6.83 8.39
CA PHE A 66 -4.92 6.41 7.86
C PHE A 66 -4.44 7.40 6.80
N ASP A 67 -3.20 7.86 6.91
CA ASP A 67 -2.35 8.60 5.92
C ASP A 67 -3.07 9.20 4.67
N ILE A 68 -4.21 9.85 4.90
CA ILE A 68 -5.06 10.40 3.83
C ILE A 68 -4.37 11.50 3.01
N ASP A 69 -3.35 12.12 3.57
CA ASP A 69 -2.54 13.17 2.96
C ASP A 69 -1.18 12.64 2.43
N LEU A 70 -0.92 11.34 2.54
CA LEU A 70 0.34 10.68 2.18
C LEU A 70 1.58 11.21 2.93
N SER A 71 1.37 11.81 4.10
CA SER A 71 2.46 12.43 4.87
C SER A 71 3.47 11.41 5.40
N GLN A 72 3.01 10.21 5.74
CA GLN A 72 3.88 9.09 6.09
C GLN A 72 4.64 8.58 4.88
N GLU A 73 3.94 8.30 3.76
CA GLU A 73 4.56 7.80 2.54
C GLU A 73 5.62 8.77 2.00
N LEU A 74 5.36 10.07 2.11
CA LEU A 74 6.29 11.13 1.69
C LEU A 74 7.63 11.10 2.43
N LYS A 75 7.68 10.54 3.64
CA LYS A 75 8.89 10.44 4.47
C LYS A 75 9.67 9.14 4.26
N LEU A 76 9.01 8.10 3.73
CA LEU A 76 9.63 6.80 3.52
C LEU A 76 10.59 6.83 2.32
N ARG A 77 11.67 6.07 2.41
CA ARG A 77 12.72 5.98 1.38
C ARG A 77 13.17 4.53 1.22
N ALA A 78 13.49 4.14 0.00
CA ALA A 78 14.21 2.90 -0.23
C ALA A 78 15.68 3.05 0.21
N SER A 79 16.25 2.01 0.82
CA SER A 79 17.70 1.93 1.08
C SER A 79 18.46 1.80 -0.24
N ASP A 80 17.96 0.93 -1.11
CA ASP A 80 18.50 0.66 -2.45
C ASP A 80 17.39 0.96 -3.47
N GLY A 81 17.36 2.20 -3.96
CA GLY A 81 16.35 2.62 -4.95
C GLY A 81 16.61 2.01 -6.33
N LEU A 82 15.58 2.04 -7.17
CA LEU A 82 15.72 1.66 -8.57
C LEU A 82 16.78 2.54 -9.26
N PRO A 83 17.66 1.95 -10.07
CA PRO A 83 18.62 2.72 -10.86
C PRO A 83 17.94 3.80 -11.71
N SER A 84 18.54 4.98 -11.80
CA SER A 84 18.00 6.07 -12.61
C SER A 84 17.93 5.66 -14.07
N ARG A 85 16.72 5.53 -14.59
CA ARG A 85 16.43 5.18 -15.99
C ARG A 85 15.08 5.76 -16.38
N ALA A 86 15.03 6.40 -17.56
CA ALA A 86 13.76 6.88 -18.09
C ALA A 86 12.79 5.71 -18.33
N PRO A 87 11.50 5.86 -18.02
CA PRO A 87 10.51 4.85 -18.31
C PRO A 87 10.33 4.70 -19.82
N GLN A 88 10.23 3.45 -20.29
CA GLN A 88 9.87 3.15 -21.68
C GLN A 88 8.37 3.25 -21.89
N ARG A 89 7.60 3.02 -20.84
CA ARG A 89 6.14 3.17 -20.85
C ARG A 89 5.64 3.75 -19.54
N SER A 90 4.55 4.51 -19.66
CA SER A 90 3.76 4.96 -18.52
C SER A 90 2.31 4.61 -18.76
N HIS A 91 1.66 4.06 -17.74
CA HIS A 91 0.24 3.70 -17.80
C HIS A 91 -0.51 4.45 -16.71
N MET A 92 -1.56 5.15 -17.12
CA MET A 92 -2.56 5.64 -16.18
C MET A 92 -3.43 4.46 -15.75
N VAL A 93 -3.61 4.30 -14.45
CA VAL A 93 -4.45 3.26 -13.84
C VAL A 93 -5.54 3.96 -13.03
N MET A 94 -6.69 4.10 -13.63
CA MET A 94 -7.85 4.78 -13.03
C MET A 94 -8.51 3.85 -12.02
N LEU A 95 -8.61 4.28 -10.78
CA LEU A 95 -9.29 3.58 -9.70
C LEU A 95 -10.65 4.25 -9.48
N GLY A 96 -11.71 3.50 -9.67
CA GLY A 96 -13.08 4.02 -9.59
C GLY A 96 -14.06 2.99 -9.07
N GLY A 97 -15.30 3.40 -8.95
CA GLY A 97 -16.38 2.52 -8.50
C GLY A 97 -17.54 3.29 -7.90
N SER A 98 -18.47 2.56 -7.34
CA SER A 98 -19.69 3.07 -6.73
C SER A 98 -20.11 2.25 -5.53
N MET A 99 -20.71 2.93 -4.54
CA MET A 99 -21.33 2.29 -3.39
C MET A 99 -22.75 1.75 -3.71
N GLN A 100 -23.38 2.26 -4.79
CA GLN A 100 -24.70 1.83 -5.25
C GLN A 100 -24.76 1.92 -6.78
N PRO A 101 -24.73 0.77 -7.51
CA PRO A 101 -24.44 -0.57 -6.99
C PRO A 101 -23.03 -0.64 -6.42
N TYR A 102 -22.80 -1.57 -5.48
CA TYR A 102 -21.47 -1.77 -4.92
C TYR A 102 -20.60 -2.50 -5.94
N VAL A 103 -19.81 -1.72 -6.65
CA VAL A 103 -18.93 -2.20 -7.74
C VAL A 103 -17.68 -1.36 -7.81
N TRP A 104 -16.53 -2.00 -7.98
CA TRP A 104 -15.25 -1.34 -8.03
C TRP A 104 -14.46 -1.73 -9.29
N THR A 105 -13.78 -0.77 -9.89
CA THR A 105 -13.21 -0.92 -11.23
C THR A 105 -11.76 -0.45 -11.31
N ILE A 106 -11.01 -1.03 -12.22
CA ILE A 106 -9.74 -0.51 -12.71
C ILE A 106 -9.94 -0.13 -14.19
N ASN A 107 -9.60 1.10 -14.56
CA ASN A 107 -9.79 1.64 -15.91
C ASN A 107 -11.24 1.50 -16.43
N GLY A 108 -12.22 1.66 -15.51
CA GLY A 108 -13.64 1.59 -15.82
C GLY A 108 -14.19 0.18 -16.08
N ALA A 109 -13.39 -0.88 -15.86
CA ALA A 109 -13.80 -2.25 -16.08
C ALA A 109 -13.66 -3.08 -14.79
N VAL A 110 -14.57 -4.03 -14.60
CA VAL A 110 -14.49 -5.07 -13.57
C VAL A 110 -13.63 -6.24 -14.06
N TRP A 111 -13.16 -7.07 -13.15
CA TRP A 111 -12.52 -8.33 -13.47
C TRP A 111 -13.35 -9.17 -14.48
N GLY A 112 -12.68 -9.75 -15.46
CA GLY A 112 -13.33 -10.49 -16.55
C GLY A 112 -13.73 -9.62 -17.74
N GLN A 113 -13.85 -8.28 -17.58
CA GLN A 113 -14.09 -7.32 -18.66
C GLN A 113 -12.92 -6.35 -18.86
N HIS A 114 -11.86 -6.51 -18.08
CA HIS A 114 -10.68 -5.66 -18.08
C HIS A 114 -9.84 -5.81 -19.35
N ARG A 115 -9.03 -4.78 -19.60
CA ARG A 115 -7.93 -4.83 -20.57
C ARG A 115 -6.63 -4.82 -19.78
N PRO A 116 -5.71 -5.77 -20.03
CA PRO A 116 -4.44 -5.82 -19.31
C PRO A 116 -3.60 -4.55 -19.51
N VAL A 117 -2.90 -4.15 -18.45
CA VAL A 117 -1.77 -3.23 -18.56
C VAL A 117 -0.60 -4.02 -19.11
N THR A 118 0.06 -3.56 -20.17
CA THR A 118 1.04 -4.34 -20.90
C THR A 118 2.46 -3.81 -20.76
N ALA A 119 3.44 -4.71 -20.72
CA ALA A 119 4.86 -4.41 -20.77
C ALA A 119 5.62 -5.49 -21.52
N ARG A 120 6.89 -5.22 -21.86
CA ARG A 120 7.85 -6.22 -22.27
C ARG A 120 8.85 -6.47 -21.13
N ARG A 121 9.33 -7.68 -21.04
CA ARG A 121 10.36 -8.06 -20.06
C ARG A 121 11.54 -7.08 -20.10
N GLY A 122 11.94 -6.60 -18.93
CA GLY A 122 13.04 -5.65 -18.76
C GLY A 122 12.70 -4.18 -19.03
N GLU A 123 11.50 -3.84 -19.50
CA GLU A 123 11.09 -2.44 -19.63
C GLU A 123 10.95 -1.78 -18.26
N ARG A 124 11.41 -0.52 -18.11
CA ARG A 124 11.05 0.35 -17.00
C ARG A 124 9.66 0.91 -17.25
N ILE A 125 8.76 0.60 -16.36
CA ILE A 125 7.34 1.00 -16.40
C ILE A 125 7.04 1.97 -15.26
N VAL A 126 6.20 2.97 -15.54
CA VAL A 126 5.54 3.77 -14.50
C VAL A 126 4.05 3.44 -14.54
N LEU A 127 3.49 3.07 -13.39
CA LEU A 127 2.05 2.97 -13.16
C LEU A 127 1.62 4.20 -12.35
N SER A 128 0.73 5.01 -12.93
CA SER A 128 0.15 6.18 -12.26
C SER A 128 -1.26 5.80 -11.78
N PHE A 129 -1.39 5.48 -10.51
CA PHE A 129 -2.68 5.20 -9.89
C PHE A 129 -3.43 6.50 -9.62
N HIS A 130 -4.55 6.70 -10.29
CA HIS A 130 -5.43 7.84 -10.10
C HIS A 130 -6.71 7.39 -9.40
N ASN A 131 -6.84 7.68 -8.13
CA ASN A 131 -8.04 7.37 -7.38
C ASN A 131 -9.09 8.47 -7.57
N MET A 132 -10.15 8.15 -8.31
CA MET A 132 -11.28 9.03 -8.59
C MET A 132 -12.47 8.79 -7.65
N SER A 133 -12.26 8.00 -6.59
CA SER A 133 -13.31 7.64 -5.65
C SER A 133 -13.07 8.27 -4.27
N MET A 134 -14.11 8.20 -3.43
CA MET A 134 -14.05 8.65 -2.04
C MET A 134 -13.54 7.56 -1.07
N MET A 135 -13.11 6.40 -1.61
CA MET A 135 -12.55 5.30 -0.84
C MET A 135 -11.05 5.17 -1.11
N GLY A 136 -10.27 4.80 -0.10
CA GLY A 136 -8.87 4.48 -0.27
C GLY A 136 -8.66 3.08 -0.84
N HIS A 137 -7.63 2.90 -1.66
CA HIS A 137 -7.32 1.63 -2.33
C HIS A 137 -5.86 1.23 -2.09
N PRO A 138 -5.60 0.19 -1.27
CA PRO A 138 -4.28 -0.46 -1.24
C PRO A 138 -4.09 -1.27 -2.53
N MET A 139 -3.25 -0.78 -3.45
CA MET A 139 -3.01 -1.43 -4.74
C MET A 139 -1.81 -2.35 -4.67
N HIS A 140 -2.02 -3.62 -5.00
CA HIS A 140 -1.00 -4.67 -4.99
C HIS A 140 -0.73 -5.21 -6.39
N LEU A 141 0.55 -5.39 -6.70
CA LEU A 141 1.02 -6.01 -7.93
C LEU A 141 1.78 -7.29 -7.60
N HIS A 142 1.27 -8.43 -8.09
CA HIS A 142 1.93 -9.72 -7.94
C HIS A 142 3.27 -9.77 -8.68
N GLY A 143 4.20 -10.55 -8.14
CA GLY A 143 5.47 -10.88 -8.77
C GLY A 143 6.46 -9.74 -8.97
N HIS A 144 6.14 -8.53 -8.55
CA HIS A 144 6.95 -7.34 -8.73
C HIS A 144 7.09 -6.53 -7.46
N VAL A 145 8.24 -5.90 -7.30
CA VAL A 145 8.46 -4.82 -6.35
C VAL A 145 8.58 -3.53 -7.16
N PHE A 146 7.88 -2.51 -6.76
CA PHE A 146 7.94 -1.18 -7.35
C PHE A 146 8.44 -0.14 -6.34
N GLN A 147 8.99 0.95 -6.83
CA GLN A 147 9.35 2.12 -6.02
C GLN A 147 8.34 3.23 -6.20
N VAL A 148 7.92 3.86 -5.10
CA VAL A 148 7.09 5.07 -5.15
C VAL A 148 7.93 6.21 -5.69
N VAL A 149 7.52 6.82 -6.81
CA VAL A 149 8.27 7.87 -7.51
C VAL A 149 7.50 9.18 -7.65
N GLY A 150 6.20 9.19 -7.34
CA GLY A 150 5.37 10.38 -7.38
C GLY A 150 4.19 10.30 -6.41
N LEU A 151 3.89 11.43 -5.77
CA LEU A 151 2.75 11.60 -4.86
C LEU A 151 2.06 12.91 -5.20
N ASN A 152 0.80 12.84 -5.67
CA ASN A 152 -0.02 14.01 -6.07
C ASN A 152 0.73 14.97 -7.00
N GLY A 153 1.43 14.44 -8.02
CA GLY A 153 2.20 15.20 -9.00
C GLY A 153 3.58 15.69 -8.52
N ARG A 154 3.95 15.40 -7.27
CA ARG A 154 5.28 15.70 -6.73
C ARG A 154 6.19 14.49 -6.91
N ALA A 155 7.32 14.65 -7.60
CA ALA A 155 8.32 13.59 -7.72
C ALA A 155 8.99 13.32 -6.35
N VAL A 156 9.16 12.04 -6.04
CA VAL A 156 9.79 11.57 -4.79
C VAL A 156 10.74 10.40 -5.08
N THR A 157 11.68 10.17 -4.16
CA THR A 157 12.46 8.93 -4.09
C THR A 157 11.94 8.14 -2.91
N GLY A 158 10.78 7.51 -3.09
CA GLY A 158 10.02 6.86 -2.03
C GLY A 158 10.47 5.44 -1.73
N ALA A 159 9.69 4.74 -0.92
CA ALA A 159 9.96 3.36 -0.53
C ALA A 159 9.76 2.37 -1.69
N GLN A 160 10.42 1.21 -1.59
CA GLN A 160 10.08 0.04 -2.40
C GLN A 160 8.96 -0.74 -1.72
N ARG A 161 7.98 -1.16 -2.53
CA ARG A 161 6.78 -1.86 -2.09
C ARG A 161 6.26 -2.79 -3.18
N ASP A 162 5.40 -3.69 -2.82
CA ASP A 162 4.51 -4.42 -3.74
C ASP A 162 3.05 -4.04 -3.53
N THR A 163 2.76 -3.28 -2.46
CA THR A 163 1.44 -2.77 -2.12
C THR A 163 1.56 -1.32 -1.68
N VAL A 164 0.86 -0.41 -2.36
CA VAL A 164 0.83 1.02 -2.04
C VAL A 164 -0.60 1.49 -1.78
N TYR A 165 -0.78 2.29 -0.74
CA TYR A 165 -2.07 2.91 -0.45
C TYR A 165 -2.27 4.14 -1.34
N VAL A 166 -3.43 4.20 -2.00
CA VAL A 166 -3.86 5.35 -2.80
C VAL A 166 -5.08 5.98 -2.13
N PRO A 167 -4.90 7.10 -1.39
CA PRO A 167 -6.00 7.76 -0.68
C PRO A 167 -7.13 8.22 -1.62
N PRO A 168 -8.30 8.58 -1.07
CA PRO A 168 -9.37 9.20 -1.84
C PRO A 168 -8.87 10.42 -2.62
N MET A 169 -9.31 10.56 -3.87
CA MET A 169 -9.01 11.71 -4.75
C MET A 169 -7.52 12.04 -4.88
N SER A 170 -6.66 11.04 -4.81
CA SER A 170 -5.20 11.19 -4.84
C SER A 170 -4.56 10.43 -6.01
N MET A 171 -3.31 10.78 -6.27
CA MET A 171 -2.50 10.15 -7.31
C MET A 171 -1.19 9.64 -6.71
N VAL A 172 -0.84 8.39 -7.03
CA VAL A 172 0.42 7.76 -6.64
C VAL A 172 1.08 7.14 -7.86
N ASP A 173 2.31 7.56 -8.14
CA ASP A 173 3.12 6.99 -9.22
C ASP A 173 4.13 6.00 -8.66
N VAL A 174 4.19 4.83 -9.27
CA VAL A 174 5.16 3.79 -8.94
C VAL A 174 5.95 3.38 -10.17
N ALA A 175 7.25 3.16 -10.00
CA ALA A 175 8.14 2.67 -11.05
C ALA A 175 8.61 1.25 -10.75
N LEU A 176 8.70 0.41 -11.78
CA LEU A 176 9.24 -0.95 -11.69
C LEU A 176 9.94 -1.35 -12.98
N ASP A 177 10.79 -2.35 -12.89
CA ASP A 177 11.28 -3.06 -14.07
C ASP A 177 10.41 -4.30 -14.28
N ALA A 178 9.81 -4.42 -15.47
CA ALA A 178 8.96 -5.55 -15.81
C ALA A 178 9.76 -6.85 -15.76
N GLY A 179 9.33 -7.77 -14.90
CA GLY A 179 10.01 -9.01 -14.59
C GLY A 179 9.76 -10.10 -15.64
N GLU A 180 9.47 -11.30 -15.15
CA GLU A 180 9.23 -12.46 -16.00
C GLU A 180 7.97 -12.32 -16.86
N ALA A 181 8.02 -12.88 -18.06
CA ALA A 181 6.90 -12.93 -18.99
C ALA A 181 5.77 -13.80 -18.43
N ALA A 182 4.71 -13.16 -17.99
CA ALA A 182 3.52 -13.79 -17.41
C ALA A 182 2.36 -12.78 -17.33
N ARG A 183 1.21 -13.26 -16.86
CA ARG A 183 0.05 -12.43 -16.52
C ARG A 183 0.01 -12.30 -14.99
N TRP A 184 0.40 -11.14 -14.49
CA TRP A 184 0.47 -10.84 -13.06
C TRP A 184 -0.79 -10.11 -12.61
N MET A 185 -1.37 -10.50 -11.50
CA MET A 185 -2.53 -9.79 -10.96
C MET A 185 -2.14 -8.42 -10.43
N LEU A 186 -2.92 -7.40 -10.79
CA LEU A 186 -2.89 -6.06 -10.24
C LEU A 186 -4.27 -5.77 -9.66
N HIS A 187 -4.36 -5.60 -8.35
CA HIS A 187 -5.67 -5.50 -7.69
C HIS A 187 -5.65 -4.64 -6.41
N CYS A 188 -6.83 -4.22 -5.99
CA CYS A 188 -7.02 -3.63 -4.67
C CYS A 188 -6.95 -4.72 -3.59
N HIS A 189 -6.26 -4.45 -2.49
CA HIS A 189 -6.18 -5.39 -1.36
C HIS A 189 -7.29 -5.19 -0.32
N HIS A 190 -8.19 -4.22 -0.54
CA HIS A 190 -9.46 -4.15 0.19
C HIS A 190 -10.37 -5.24 -0.37
N MET A 191 -10.56 -6.33 0.38
CA MET A 191 -11.19 -7.56 -0.13
C MET A 191 -12.58 -7.33 -0.74
N PRO A 192 -13.51 -6.56 -0.13
CA PRO A 192 -14.79 -6.26 -0.77
C PRO A 192 -14.67 -5.54 -2.12
N HIS A 193 -13.65 -4.70 -2.32
CA HIS A 193 -13.41 -4.05 -3.61
C HIS A 193 -12.90 -5.06 -4.65
N LEU A 194 -11.98 -5.92 -4.25
CA LEU A 194 -11.45 -6.99 -5.10
C LEU A 194 -12.57 -7.93 -5.56
N GLU A 195 -13.39 -8.42 -4.63
CA GLU A 195 -14.48 -9.36 -4.90
C GLU A 195 -15.54 -8.79 -5.85
N THR A 196 -15.72 -7.47 -5.83
CA THR A 196 -16.69 -6.78 -6.69
C THR A 196 -16.10 -6.24 -7.98
N GLY A 197 -14.83 -6.57 -8.28
CA GLY A 197 -14.26 -6.38 -9.61
C GLY A 197 -12.98 -5.55 -9.70
N MET A 198 -12.41 -5.03 -8.60
CA MET A 198 -11.23 -4.15 -8.63
C MET A 198 -9.94 -4.95 -8.83
N MET A 199 -9.83 -5.58 -9.99
CA MET A 199 -8.69 -6.37 -10.41
C MET A 199 -8.48 -6.28 -11.92
N THR A 200 -7.23 -6.29 -12.34
CA THR A 200 -6.78 -6.37 -13.73
C THR A 200 -5.48 -7.19 -13.80
N GLU A 201 -4.92 -7.30 -14.98
CA GLU A 201 -3.63 -7.97 -15.18
C GLU A 201 -2.56 -6.97 -15.62
N PHE A 202 -1.36 -7.18 -15.14
CA PHE A 202 -0.12 -6.65 -15.69
C PHE A 202 0.50 -7.76 -16.54
N ALA A 203 0.32 -7.66 -17.85
CA ALA A 203 0.74 -8.68 -18.81
C ALA A 203 2.14 -8.34 -19.36
N VAL A 204 3.13 -9.12 -18.97
CA VAL A 204 4.51 -9.00 -19.45
C VAL A 204 4.75 -10.01 -20.57
N SER A 205 5.13 -9.50 -21.75
CA SER A 205 5.58 -10.34 -22.87
C SER A 205 7.11 -10.51 -22.85
N ALA A 206 7.58 -11.54 -23.54
CA ALA A 206 9.02 -11.77 -23.75
C ALA A 206 9.68 -10.63 -24.54
#